data_eaee6ec1bf97fcd6e9a027a33d1cc4bf
#
_entry.id   eaee6ec1bf97fcd6e9a027a33d1cc4bf
#
_cell.length_a   1.000
_cell.length_b   1.000
_cell.length_c   1.000
_cell.angle_alpha   90.00
_cell.angle_beta   90.00
_cell.angle_gamma   90.00
#
_symmetry.space_group_name_H-M   'P 1'
#
loop_
_entity.id
_entity.type
_entity.pdbx_description
1 polymer ?
#
loop_
_entity_poly.entity_id
_entity_poly.type
_entity_poly.pdbx_seq_one_letter_code
_entity_poly.pdbx_strand_id
1 'polypeptide(L)'
;VKIEAEKHGIPVYQPTSLKDDKVIELLAGFKADLMVVVAYGLIIPQNILDLPKHGCWNIHASLLPRWRGAAPIHRAILAGDEQTGVAIMQKEAGLDTGPVYHMYPTDIRPDDTGQSLHDRLSVMGGEAITTCVQELIEGSLPTAVPQDNEQASYAHKLRKTEARIDWQKTT
;
A
#
# COMPACT_ATOMS: atom_id res chain seq x y z
N VAL A 1 4.84 7.30 -11.72
CA VAL A 1 4.56 5.96 -12.28
C VAL A 1 4.41 6.04 -13.78
N LYS A 2 3.40 6.77 -14.35
CA LYS A 2 3.12 6.82 -15.80
C LYS A 2 4.36 7.16 -16.63
N ILE A 3 4.99 8.31 -16.34
CA ILE A 3 6.18 8.79 -17.08
C ILE A 3 7.30 7.74 -17.05
N GLU A 4 7.49 7.07 -15.89
CA GLU A 4 8.53 6.07 -15.76
C GLU A 4 8.21 4.78 -16.53
N ALA A 5 6.97 4.35 -16.49
CA ALA A 5 6.51 3.19 -17.28
C ALA A 5 6.70 3.44 -18.80
N GLU A 6 6.31 4.63 -19.27
CA GLU A 6 6.46 5.02 -20.68
C GLU A 6 7.92 5.06 -21.13
N LYS A 7 8.86 5.52 -20.28
CA LYS A 7 10.31 5.47 -20.57
C LYS A 7 10.83 4.05 -20.81
N HIS A 8 10.23 3.08 -20.15
CA HIS A 8 10.60 1.66 -20.27
C HIS A 8 9.74 0.90 -21.26
N GLY A 9 8.89 1.59 -22.06
CA GLY A 9 8.03 0.96 -23.06
C GLY A 9 6.91 0.09 -22.45
N ILE A 10 6.58 0.30 -21.16
CA ILE A 10 5.51 -0.42 -20.49
C ILE A 10 4.17 0.24 -20.82
N PRO A 11 3.18 -0.48 -21.35
CA PRO A 11 1.87 0.08 -21.65
C PRO A 11 1.19 0.68 -20.41
N VAL A 12 0.59 1.86 -20.57
CA VAL A 12 -0.09 2.57 -19.49
C VAL A 12 -1.56 2.72 -19.81
N TYR A 13 -2.42 2.30 -18.89
CA TYR A 13 -3.87 2.45 -18.96
C TYR A 13 -4.35 3.26 -17.75
N GLN A 14 -5.26 4.20 -17.97
CA GLN A 14 -5.79 5.08 -16.91
C GLN A 14 -7.32 5.06 -16.90
N PRO A 15 -7.95 3.92 -16.60
CA PRO A 15 -9.41 3.84 -16.52
C PRO A 15 -9.92 4.70 -15.36
N THR A 16 -11.06 5.37 -15.56
CA THR A 16 -11.71 6.18 -14.52
C THR A 16 -12.53 5.33 -13.54
N SER A 17 -12.81 4.08 -13.90
CA SER A 17 -13.56 3.13 -13.07
C SER A 17 -13.07 1.71 -13.33
N LEU A 18 -13.01 0.90 -12.29
CA LEU A 18 -12.75 -0.55 -12.39
C LEU A 18 -14.04 -1.38 -12.48
N LYS A 19 -15.22 -0.73 -12.57
CA LYS A 19 -16.51 -1.40 -12.68
C LYS A 19 -16.98 -1.56 -14.13
N ASP A 20 -16.20 -1.04 -15.08
CA ASP A 20 -16.48 -1.17 -16.52
C ASP A 20 -16.03 -2.54 -16.99
N ASP A 21 -16.94 -3.30 -17.64
CA ASP A 21 -16.66 -4.65 -18.15
C ASP A 21 -15.49 -4.67 -19.13
N LYS A 22 -15.34 -3.62 -19.95
CA LYS A 22 -14.19 -3.49 -20.86
C LYS A 22 -12.86 -3.39 -20.13
N VAL A 23 -12.85 -2.76 -18.96
CA VAL A 23 -11.64 -2.68 -18.13
C VAL A 23 -11.33 -4.03 -17.50
N ILE A 24 -12.35 -4.75 -17.07
CA ILE A 24 -12.20 -6.11 -16.53
C ILE A 24 -11.67 -7.06 -17.60
N GLU A 25 -12.24 -7.02 -18.82
CA GLU A 25 -11.79 -7.79 -19.97
C GLU A 25 -10.33 -7.47 -20.35
N LEU A 26 -9.97 -6.17 -20.35
CA LEU A 26 -8.60 -5.73 -20.60
C LEU A 26 -7.64 -6.31 -19.57
N LEU A 27 -7.96 -6.21 -18.27
CA LEU A 27 -7.11 -6.74 -17.21
C LEU A 27 -7.00 -8.27 -17.27
N ALA A 28 -8.10 -8.95 -17.53
CA ALA A 28 -8.11 -10.41 -17.74
C ALA A 28 -7.25 -10.83 -18.94
N GLY A 29 -7.25 -10.01 -20.01
CA GLY A 29 -6.47 -10.23 -21.21
C GLY A 29 -4.94 -10.21 -20.98
N PHE A 30 -4.47 -9.55 -19.94
CA PHE A 30 -3.04 -9.56 -19.58
C PHE A 30 -2.56 -10.90 -19.04
N LYS A 31 -3.46 -11.76 -18.53
CA LYS A 31 -3.13 -13.06 -17.93
C LYS A 31 -1.99 -12.94 -16.91
N ALA A 32 -2.02 -11.88 -16.12
CA ALA A 32 -0.99 -11.61 -15.14
C ALA A 32 -0.94 -12.69 -14.07
N ASP A 33 0.27 -13.14 -13.70
CA ASP A 33 0.45 -14.08 -12.59
C ASP A 33 0.24 -13.40 -11.23
N LEU A 34 0.58 -12.12 -11.13
CA LEU A 34 0.46 -11.30 -9.92
C LEU A 34 0.05 -9.87 -10.30
N MET A 35 -0.78 -9.24 -9.50
CA MET A 35 -1.08 -7.81 -9.57
C MET A 35 -0.49 -7.10 -8.36
N VAL A 36 0.35 -6.10 -8.59
CA VAL A 36 0.89 -5.25 -7.51
C VAL A 36 0.09 -3.96 -7.43
N VAL A 37 -0.40 -3.66 -6.24
CA VAL A 37 -1.18 -2.47 -5.94
C VAL A 37 -0.35 -1.54 -5.07
N VAL A 38 -0.26 -0.27 -5.43
CA VAL A 38 0.41 0.75 -4.64
C VAL A 38 -0.34 2.08 -4.75
N ALA A 39 -0.65 2.69 -3.62
CA ALA A 39 -1.30 4.00 -3.53
C ALA A 39 -2.53 4.15 -4.46
N TYR A 40 -3.30 3.09 -4.63
CA TYR A 40 -4.47 3.07 -5.49
C TYR A 40 -5.72 3.49 -4.72
N GLY A 41 -6.28 4.65 -5.09
CA GLY A 41 -7.35 5.31 -4.33
C GLY A 41 -8.77 4.80 -4.59
N LEU A 42 -8.96 3.79 -5.45
CA LEU A 42 -10.26 3.20 -5.75
C LEU A 42 -10.40 1.82 -5.12
N ILE A 43 -11.64 1.42 -4.85
CA ILE A 43 -11.95 0.04 -4.43
C ILE A 43 -11.74 -0.87 -5.63
N ILE A 44 -10.97 -1.94 -5.44
CA ILE A 44 -10.77 -2.98 -6.44
C ILE A 44 -11.85 -4.05 -6.22
N PRO A 45 -12.73 -4.29 -7.20
CA PRO A 45 -13.77 -5.30 -7.10
C PRO A 45 -13.19 -6.72 -6.98
N GLN A 46 -13.94 -7.62 -6.34
CA GLN A 46 -13.49 -9.00 -6.10
C GLN A 46 -13.12 -9.75 -7.39
N ASN A 47 -13.93 -9.60 -8.43
CA ASN A 47 -13.66 -10.20 -9.73
C ASN A 47 -12.35 -9.77 -10.41
N ILE A 48 -11.79 -8.60 -10.02
CA ILE A 48 -10.45 -8.17 -10.45
C ILE A 48 -9.39 -8.73 -9.50
N LEU A 49 -9.65 -8.78 -8.19
CA LEU A 49 -8.73 -9.37 -7.21
C LEU A 49 -8.44 -10.85 -7.51
N ASP A 50 -9.42 -11.55 -8.08
CA ASP A 50 -9.36 -12.98 -8.39
C ASP A 50 -8.73 -13.28 -9.77
N LEU A 51 -8.41 -12.27 -10.59
CA LEU A 51 -7.84 -12.47 -11.92
C LEU A 51 -6.42 -13.09 -11.89
N PRO A 52 -5.46 -12.58 -11.07
CA PRO A 52 -4.12 -13.10 -11.08
C PRO A 52 -4.00 -14.42 -10.33
N LYS A 53 -3.16 -15.33 -10.82
CA LYS A 53 -2.92 -16.65 -10.21
C LYS A 53 -2.45 -16.55 -8.74
N HIS A 54 -1.61 -15.58 -8.43
CA HIS A 54 -1.08 -15.32 -7.09
C HIS A 54 -1.80 -14.17 -6.39
N GLY A 55 -2.97 -13.76 -6.92
CA GLY A 55 -3.80 -12.68 -6.37
C GLY A 55 -3.19 -11.29 -6.53
N CYS A 56 -3.63 -10.38 -5.70
CA CYS A 56 -3.18 -8.99 -5.70
C CYS A 56 -2.39 -8.71 -4.42
N TRP A 57 -1.21 -8.12 -4.56
CA TRP A 57 -0.40 -7.72 -3.41
C TRP A 57 -0.39 -6.21 -3.27
N ASN A 58 -0.50 -5.72 -2.05
CA ASN A 58 -0.45 -4.29 -1.76
C ASN A 58 0.83 -3.93 -1.01
N ILE A 59 1.46 -2.84 -1.46
CA ILE A 59 2.54 -2.19 -0.72
C ILE A 59 1.89 -1.18 0.22
N HIS A 60 1.87 -1.47 1.52
CA HIS A 60 1.24 -0.62 2.52
C HIS A 60 2.28 0.10 3.37
N ALA A 61 2.14 1.41 3.52
CA ALA A 61 3.14 2.26 4.17
C ALA A 61 2.93 2.35 5.69
N SER A 62 2.80 1.20 6.36
CA SER A 62 2.83 1.07 7.82
C SER A 62 3.20 -0.35 8.24
N LEU A 63 3.47 -0.53 9.54
CA LEU A 63 3.58 -1.85 10.18
C LEU A 63 2.18 -2.33 10.60
N LEU A 64 1.53 -3.07 9.70
CA LEU A 64 0.19 -3.60 9.95
C LEU A 64 0.17 -4.53 11.17
N PRO A 65 -0.94 -4.55 11.95
CA PRO A 65 -2.26 -3.99 11.65
C PRO A 65 -2.43 -2.51 12.01
N ARG A 66 -1.35 -1.83 12.43
CA ARG A 66 -1.40 -0.41 12.74
C ARG A 66 -1.51 0.42 11.46
N TRP A 67 -2.39 1.41 11.48
CA TRP A 67 -2.60 2.37 10.40
C TRP A 67 -3.12 1.77 9.09
N ARG A 68 -4.10 0.86 9.14
CA ARG A 68 -4.88 0.49 7.95
C ARG A 68 -5.55 1.72 7.35
N GLY A 69 -5.58 1.84 6.03
CA GLY A 69 -6.33 2.89 5.33
C GLY A 69 -5.49 3.91 4.57
N ALA A 70 -6.01 5.13 4.40
CA ALA A 70 -5.61 6.02 3.32
C ALA A 70 -4.38 6.91 3.61
N ALA A 71 -4.03 7.15 4.88
CA ALA A 71 -3.00 8.12 5.24
C ALA A 71 -2.02 7.64 6.33
N PRO A 72 -1.47 6.40 6.24
CA PRO A 72 -0.66 5.80 7.30
C PRO A 72 0.56 6.66 7.66
N ILE A 73 1.27 7.20 6.67
CA ILE A 73 2.49 8.01 6.86
C ILE A 73 2.20 9.23 7.74
N HIS A 74 1.18 10.01 7.38
CA HIS A 74 0.85 11.22 8.13
C HIS A 74 0.31 10.89 9.53
N ARG A 75 -0.47 9.82 9.67
CA ARG A 75 -1.03 9.43 10.95
C ARG A 75 0.04 8.93 11.92
N ALA A 76 1.05 8.22 11.44
CA ALA A 76 2.19 7.81 12.25
C ALA A 76 2.96 9.03 12.78
N ILE A 77 3.27 10.02 11.93
CA ILE A 77 3.93 11.28 12.36
C ILE A 77 3.07 12.04 13.38
N LEU A 78 1.77 12.24 13.09
CA LEU A 78 0.86 12.98 13.96
C LEU A 78 0.62 12.29 15.31
N ALA A 79 0.74 10.98 15.38
CA ALA A 79 0.63 10.22 16.61
C ALA A 79 1.94 10.21 17.43
N GLY A 80 3.04 10.72 16.87
CA GLY A 80 4.35 10.68 17.53
C GLY A 80 4.94 9.28 17.58
N ASP A 81 4.60 8.42 16.60
CA ASP A 81 5.18 7.08 16.53
C ASP A 81 6.70 7.18 16.30
N GLU A 82 7.46 6.39 17.03
CA GLU A 82 8.93 6.33 16.87
C GLU A 82 9.34 5.50 15.66
N GLN A 83 8.46 4.56 15.22
CA GLN A 83 8.74 3.63 14.14
C GLN A 83 7.51 3.46 13.24
N THR A 84 7.78 3.27 11.96
CA THR A 84 6.82 2.86 10.94
C THR A 84 7.48 1.87 9.99
N GLY A 85 6.95 1.67 8.79
CA GLY A 85 7.58 0.79 7.81
C GLY A 85 6.73 0.54 6.59
N VAL A 86 7.09 -0.51 5.88
CA VAL A 86 6.36 -1.03 4.73
C VAL A 86 5.93 -2.47 5.01
N ALA A 87 4.68 -2.78 4.72
CA ALA A 87 4.16 -4.14 4.71
C ALA A 87 3.81 -4.57 3.29
N ILE A 88 4.23 -5.78 2.89
CA ILE A 88 3.75 -6.45 1.68
C ILE A 88 2.67 -7.42 2.12
N MET A 89 1.44 -7.17 1.66
CA MET A 89 0.26 -7.91 2.09
C MET A 89 -0.57 -8.39 0.91
N GLN A 90 -1.32 -9.47 1.10
CA GLN A 90 -2.37 -9.89 0.18
C GLN A 90 -3.49 -8.86 0.19
N LYS A 91 -3.88 -8.35 -0.97
CA LYS A 91 -5.01 -7.43 -1.08
C LYS A 91 -6.31 -8.21 -1.13
N GLU A 92 -7.21 -7.87 -0.22
CA GLU A 92 -8.57 -8.39 -0.14
C GLU A 92 -9.58 -7.25 -0.31
N ALA A 93 -10.86 -7.58 -0.35
CA ALA A 93 -11.94 -6.58 -0.45
C ALA A 93 -12.00 -5.65 0.78
N GLY A 94 -11.50 -6.11 1.94
CA GLY A 94 -11.41 -5.32 3.16
C GLY A 94 -10.38 -4.20 3.08
N LEU A 95 -10.53 -3.21 3.97
CA LEU A 95 -9.61 -2.07 4.07
C LEU A 95 -8.30 -2.52 4.75
N ASP A 96 -7.34 -2.97 3.94
CA ASP A 96 -5.99 -3.40 4.35
C ASP A 96 -5.99 -4.46 5.47
N THR A 97 -6.92 -5.42 5.36
CA THR A 97 -7.15 -6.50 6.34
C THR A 97 -6.47 -7.82 5.98
N GLY A 98 -6.00 -7.96 4.74
CA GLY A 98 -5.41 -9.19 4.25
C GLY A 98 -4.12 -9.61 4.96
N PRO A 99 -3.73 -10.88 4.88
CA PRO A 99 -2.53 -11.39 5.54
C PRO A 99 -1.26 -10.77 4.97
N VAL A 100 -0.22 -10.70 5.82
CA VAL A 100 1.05 -10.01 5.53
C VAL A 100 2.14 -11.04 5.26
N TYR A 101 2.88 -10.87 4.15
CA TYR A 101 4.05 -11.67 3.80
C TYR A 101 5.29 -11.20 4.56
N HIS A 102 5.59 -9.90 4.46
CA HIS A 102 6.76 -9.29 5.09
C HIS A 102 6.46 -7.89 5.62
N MET A 103 7.18 -7.51 6.67
CA MET A 103 7.21 -6.14 7.19
C MET A 103 8.65 -5.66 7.28
N TYR A 104 8.88 -4.43 6.81
CA TYR A 104 10.19 -3.77 6.79
C TYR A 104 10.11 -2.51 7.64
N PRO A 105 10.62 -2.53 8.88
CA PRO A 105 10.53 -1.38 9.78
C PRO A 105 11.55 -0.29 9.42
N THR A 106 11.23 0.95 9.77
CA THR A 106 12.14 2.10 9.76
C THR A 106 11.74 3.07 10.86
N ASP A 107 12.72 3.74 11.45
CA ASP A 107 12.47 4.77 12.44
C ASP A 107 11.88 6.03 11.79
N ILE A 108 11.02 6.74 12.53
CA ILE A 108 10.58 8.09 12.20
C ILE A 108 11.54 9.05 12.89
N ARG A 109 12.26 9.84 12.10
CA ARG A 109 13.26 10.78 12.62
C ARG A 109 12.57 12.03 13.15
N PRO A 110 13.17 12.73 14.15
CA PRO A 110 12.59 13.95 14.69
C PRO A 110 12.39 15.08 13.68
N ASP A 111 13.16 15.07 12.59
CA ASP A 111 13.08 16.03 11.48
C ASP A 111 12.30 15.53 10.28
N ASP A 112 11.68 14.34 10.36
CA ASP A 112 10.87 13.82 9.27
C ASP A 112 9.61 14.66 9.04
N THR A 113 9.42 15.01 7.80
CA THR A 113 8.15 15.52 7.27
C THR A 113 7.37 14.39 6.61
N GLY A 114 6.09 14.62 6.33
CA GLY A 114 5.30 13.68 5.53
C GLY A 114 5.95 13.34 4.17
N GLN A 115 6.64 14.31 3.57
CA GLN A 115 7.33 14.12 2.29
C GLN A 115 8.61 13.27 2.45
N SER A 116 9.50 13.61 3.39
CA SER A 116 10.77 12.88 3.57
C SER A 116 10.53 11.42 3.94
N LEU A 117 9.55 11.17 4.82
CA LEU A 117 9.16 9.81 5.20
C LEU A 117 8.51 9.06 4.03
N HIS A 118 7.63 9.72 3.26
CA HIS A 118 7.04 9.14 2.04
C HIS A 118 8.12 8.72 1.04
N ASP A 119 9.11 9.56 0.78
CA ASP A 119 10.15 9.27 -0.21
C ASP A 119 11.01 8.08 0.24
N ARG A 120 11.34 8.00 1.54
CA ARG A 120 12.05 6.86 2.12
C ARG A 120 11.23 5.57 2.02
N LEU A 121 9.96 5.59 2.41
CA LEU A 121 9.08 4.44 2.33
C LEU A 121 8.78 4.01 0.88
N SER A 122 8.80 4.95 -0.07
CA SER A 122 8.65 4.64 -1.50
C SER A 122 9.80 3.79 -2.04
N VAL A 123 11.04 4.12 -1.67
CA VAL A 123 12.22 3.31 -2.04
C VAL A 123 12.15 1.95 -1.38
N MET A 124 11.90 1.91 -0.06
CA MET A 124 11.76 0.66 0.69
C MET A 124 10.66 -0.24 0.12
N GLY A 125 9.53 0.35 -0.28
CA GLY A 125 8.41 -0.39 -0.87
C GLY A 125 8.76 -1.04 -2.22
N GLY A 126 9.54 -0.34 -3.03
CA GLY A 126 10.06 -0.88 -4.29
C GLY A 126 11.01 -2.05 -4.09
N GLU A 127 11.93 -1.94 -3.13
CA GLU A 127 12.86 -3.02 -2.75
C GLU A 127 12.10 -4.20 -2.15
N ALA A 128 11.19 -3.94 -1.22
CA ALA A 128 10.39 -4.95 -0.54
C ALA A 128 9.56 -5.80 -1.51
N ILE A 129 8.84 -5.17 -2.44
CA ILE A 129 8.03 -5.92 -3.41
C ILE A 129 8.89 -6.72 -4.38
N THR A 130 10.04 -6.19 -4.78
CA THR A 130 10.97 -6.90 -5.64
C THR A 130 11.50 -8.17 -4.95
N THR A 131 11.88 -8.07 -3.67
CA THR A 131 12.29 -9.22 -2.86
C THR A 131 11.17 -10.27 -2.77
N CYS A 132 9.94 -9.86 -2.43
CA CYS A 132 8.82 -10.80 -2.34
C CYS A 132 8.49 -11.48 -3.68
N VAL A 133 8.59 -10.76 -4.80
CA VAL A 133 8.39 -11.34 -6.13
C VAL A 133 9.50 -12.35 -6.46
N GLN A 134 10.74 -12.06 -6.10
CA GLN A 134 11.84 -12.99 -6.28
C GLN A 134 11.64 -14.26 -5.46
N GLU A 135 11.26 -14.14 -4.18
CA GLU A 135 10.93 -15.28 -3.31
C GLU A 135 9.77 -16.12 -3.86
N LEU A 136 8.75 -15.47 -4.46
CA LEU A 136 7.66 -16.18 -5.13
C LEU A 136 8.16 -17.02 -6.31
N ILE A 137 9.03 -16.46 -7.12
CA ILE A 137 9.62 -17.16 -8.30
C ILE A 137 10.48 -18.34 -7.85
N GLU A 138 11.24 -18.18 -6.77
CA GLU A 138 12.11 -19.21 -6.20
C GLU A 138 11.36 -20.26 -5.37
N GLY A 139 10.08 -20.01 -5.06
CA GLY A 139 9.27 -20.88 -4.20
C GLY A 139 9.65 -20.80 -2.72
N SER A 140 10.33 -19.74 -2.31
CA SER A 140 10.80 -19.49 -0.94
C SER A 140 9.95 -18.47 -0.17
N LEU A 141 8.93 -17.88 -0.82
CA LEU A 141 8.04 -16.91 -0.17
C LEU A 141 7.35 -17.55 1.04
N PRO A 142 7.42 -16.92 2.23
CA PRO A 142 6.75 -17.44 3.41
C PRO A 142 5.23 -17.40 3.26
N THR A 143 4.55 -18.25 4.02
CA THR A 143 3.09 -18.15 4.15
C THR A 143 2.71 -16.82 4.78
N ALA A 144 1.79 -16.08 4.15
CA ALA A 144 1.31 -14.83 4.69
C ALA A 144 0.61 -15.03 6.04
N VAL A 145 0.91 -14.17 6.99
CA VAL A 145 0.40 -14.23 8.36
C VAL A 145 -0.85 -13.38 8.52
N PRO A 146 -1.97 -13.92 9.01
CA PRO A 146 -3.17 -13.14 9.31
C PRO A 146 -2.86 -12.01 10.30
N GLN A 147 -3.51 -10.87 10.10
CA GLN A 147 -3.36 -9.74 11.01
C GLN A 147 -4.23 -9.91 12.27
N ASP A 148 -3.71 -9.49 13.43
CA ASP A 148 -4.48 -9.39 14.66
C ASP A 148 -5.41 -8.16 14.63
N ASN A 149 -6.70 -8.41 14.50
CA ASN A 149 -7.70 -7.34 14.40
C ASN A 149 -7.88 -6.54 15.70
N GLU A 150 -7.52 -7.10 16.86
CA GLU A 150 -7.61 -6.40 18.15
C GLU A 150 -6.56 -5.28 18.26
N GLN A 151 -5.44 -5.42 17.55
CA GLN A 151 -4.38 -4.43 17.49
C GLN A 151 -4.53 -3.43 16.33
N ALA A 152 -5.58 -3.56 15.53
CA ALA A 152 -5.77 -2.72 14.35
C ALA A 152 -6.06 -1.27 14.73
N SER A 153 -5.43 -0.34 14.02
CA SER A 153 -5.80 1.08 14.02
C SER A 153 -5.98 1.60 12.60
N TYR A 154 -6.67 2.74 12.46
CA TYR A 154 -7.09 3.23 11.15
C TYR A 154 -6.54 4.61 10.84
N ALA A 155 -5.94 4.74 9.67
CA ALA A 155 -5.37 5.96 9.12
C ALA A 155 -6.37 6.65 8.17
N HIS A 156 -7.34 7.34 8.75
CA HIS A 156 -8.29 8.11 7.96
C HIS A 156 -7.61 9.22 7.17
N LYS A 157 -8.14 9.49 5.96
CA LYS A 157 -7.67 10.57 5.10
C LYS A 157 -7.65 11.90 5.86
N LEU A 158 -6.58 12.67 5.70
CA LEU A 158 -6.46 14.00 6.30
C LEU A 158 -7.53 14.96 5.74
N ARG A 159 -8.09 15.74 6.63
CA ARG A 159 -9.04 16.79 6.28
C ARG A 159 -8.35 18.16 6.35
N LYS A 160 -8.69 19.08 5.46
CA LYS A 160 -8.14 20.45 5.48
C LYS A 160 -8.37 21.16 6.80
N THR A 161 -9.44 20.83 7.53
CA THR A 161 -9.75 21.38 8.83
C THR A 161 -8.76 20.98 9.92
N GLU A 162 -8.06 19.86 9.77
CA GLU A 162 -7.03 19.39 10.71
C GLU A 162 -5.74 20.24 10.64
N ALA A 163 -5.53 20.97 9.54
CA ALA A 163 -4.39 21.88 9.37
C ALA A 163 -4.60 23.24 10.07
N ARG A 164 -5.77 23.49 10.68
CA ARG A 164 -6.03 24.75 11.38
C ARG A 164 -5.24 24.80 12.69
N ILE A 165 -4.38 25.82 12.82
CA ILE A 165 -3.61 26.05 14.03
C ILE A 165 -4.55 26.60 15.12
N ASP A 166 -4.58 25.93 16.26
CA ASP A 166 -5.26 26.40 17.46
C ASP A 166 -4.24 27.11 18.35
N TRP A 167 -4.21 28.42 18.28
CA TRP A 167 -3.28 29.28 19.02
C TRP A 167 -3.52 29.28 20.54
N GLN A 168 -4.62 28.67 21.01
CA GLN A 168 -4.93 28.58 22.44
C GLN A 168 -4.42 27.28 23.07
N LYS A 169 -4.00 26.32 22.25
CA LYS A 169 -3.35 25.10 22.74
C LYS A 169 -1.86 25.35 22.92
N THR A 170 -1.43 25.27 24.15
CA THR A 170 0.00 25.19 24.48
C THR A 170 0.51 23.82 24.02
N THR A 171 1.64 23.79 23.34
CA THR A 171 2.41 22.58 23.02
C THR A 171 2.94 21.94 24.29
#